data_160ca8255019b9adaefdcbf550a372cf
#
_entry.id   160ca8255019b9adaefdcbf550a372cf
#
_cell.length_a   1.000
_cell.length_b   1.000
_cell.length_c   1.000
_cell.angle_alpha   90.00
_cell.angle_beta   90.00
_cell.angle_gamma   90.00
#
_symmetry.space_group_name_H-M   'P 1'
#
loop_
_entity.id
_entity.type
_entity.pdbx_description
1 polymer ?
#
loop_
_entity_poly.entity_id
_entity_poly.type
_entity_poly.pdbx_seq_one_letter_code
_entity_poly.pdbx_strand_id
1 'polypeptide(L)'
;IYIMSSPTGSSQWFANPGDNFYNGVISQSLRLSVGSDYKLDRQMITPTSVTGTIFTCSWWMKKSAHGTVQSFIQCRDEQASGNYGAYWSYSITQNGTGDEFAFHDNSADGAVRVGAANGTFPYKDTSAWYHTVLRVDTTQSTAANRVRIYINGTDQVDNYQSGSPFAYPDQNYVMPFFNNDGEHLILFGNGEDNGDSFDGYIAEFNWVDGLSLAPESFGELKEGVWIPVEYSGSYGLNGCRYTFSDSSDIGKDSSGVGNDLDRVANIAATDVVLDSPENNFSTLQPLYRVYSGSETFAEGNLKRTHASSGVTTSGFSNMGIYESWGLKWYAEVRVNATSGGRWIGVIREILKASRGLYGAGVRSNGYAYKAADGNKTTTDNNGASYGNSYGAGDVIGILLDTENNTISFSKNGTVQNSGTAAFTSITATSAYGNGWFIFGCDADPGNNETWNFGQDSSFAGEETATSNTDANGFGTFHTAPPTGYLAVCTANFPEPVIGPNSTDGNCTDHFNTVIWTGESVDGTTRAINVGFKPDFIWGEPRNRAADHMLLNSNVGFDVYLRTNGNQAEGAFDSFNNDAVTDTGYVLDDDEDGYFNYAPDGGTADNMVAWHWKANG
;
A
#
# COMPACT_ATOMS: atom_id res chain seq x y z
N ILE A 1 -11.71 15.11 10.80
CA ILE A 1 -10.56 14.86 9.94
C ILE A 1 -10.58 13.38 9.66
N TYR A 2 -11.13 12.99 8.55
CA TYR A 2 -10.75 11.72 7.98
C TYR A 2 -9.36 11.97 7.39
N ILE A 3 -8.31 11.55 8.12
CA ILE A 3 -7.15 11.08 7.41
C ILE A 3 -7.75 9.95 6.58
N MET A 4 -8.08 10.25 5.35
CA MET A 4 -8.39 9.21 4.41
C MET A 4 -7.07 8.52 4.15
N SER A 5 -6.78 7.50 5.00
CA SER A 5 -6.05 6.39 4.42
C SER A 5 -6.79 6.13 3.11
N SER A 6 -6.09 6.19 2.00
CA SER A 6 -6.54 5.53 0.79
C SER A 6 -7.24 4.23 1.22
N PRO A 7 -8.24 3.71 0.50
CA PRO A 7 -8.80 2.40 0.82
C PRO A 7 -7.74 1.33 0.98
N THR A 8 -6.53 1.63 0.67
CA THR A 8 -5.35 0.77 0.65
C THR A 8 -4.35 1.02 1.80
N GLY A 9 -4.55 2.03 2.64
CA GLY A 9 -3.80 2.20 3.90
C GLY A 9 -2.29 2.47 3.81
N SER A 10 -1.73 2.68 2.61
CA SER A 10 -0.29 2.85 2.42
C SER A 10 0.16 4.30 2.56
N SER A 11 1.10 4.55 3.47
CA SER A 11 1.77 5.86 3.60
C SER A 11 2.64 6.23 2.40
N GLN A 12 2.97 5.27 1.54
CA GLN A 12 3.73 5.49 0.30
C GLN A 12 2.99 6.33 -0.76
N TRP A 13 1.70 6.59 -0.57
CA TRP A 13 0.88 7.40 -1.45
C TRP A 13 1.20 8.90 -1.41
N PHE A 14 1.98 9.34 -0.43
CA PHE A 14 2.24 10.76 -0.21
C PHE A 14 3.63 11.19 -0.67
N ALA A 15 4.41 10.28 -1.23
CA ALA A 15 5.74 10.59 -1.71
C ALA A 15 5.73 10.71 -3.24
N ASN A 16 6.00 11.92 -3.73
CA ASN A 16 6.21 12.17 -5.16
C ASN A 16 7.67 11.86 -5.52
N PRO A 17 7.95 10.85 -6.37
CA PRO A 17 9.31 10.53 -6.79
C PRO A 17 10.01 11.65 -7.57
N GLY A 18 9.25 12.66 -8.03
CA GLY A 18 9.81 13.79 -8.79
C GLY A 18 10.79 14.67 -8.00
N ASP A 19 10.77 14.64 -6.66
CA ASP A 19 11.49 15.59 -5.81
C ASP A 19 12.67 14.99 -5.04
N ASN A 20 13.33 13.95 -5.55
CA ASN A 20 14.39 13.23 -4.83
C ASN A 20 13.96 12.69 -3.44
N PHE A 21 12.67 12.40 -3.28
CA PHE A 21 12.19 11.80 -2.03
C PHE A 21 12.79 10.42 -1.82
N TYR A 22 12.75 9.58 -2.85
CA TYR A 22 13.38 8.27 -2.85
C TYR A 22 14.86 8.34 -3.24
N ASN A 23 15.60 7.32 -2.85
CA ASN A 23 17.04 7.26 -3.09
C ASN A 23 17.42 6.65 -4.44
N GLY A 24 16.45 6.18 -5.24
CA GLY A 24 16.68 5.56 -6.54
C GLY A 24 17.34 4.17 -6.46
N VAL A 25 17.06 3.44 -5.38
CA VAL A 25 17.65 2.11 -5.12
C VAL A 25 16.90 1.02 -5.86
N ILE A 26 15.57 1.11 -5.90
CA ILE A 26 14.69 0.05 -6.39
C ILE A 26 13.77 0.55 -7.49
N SER A 27 14.08 0.22 -8.74
CA SER A 27 13.29 0.62 -9.91
C SER A 27 12.36 -0.47 -10.44
N GLN A 28 12.54 -1.72 -10.02
CA GLN A 28 11.83 -2.89 -10.53
C GLN A 28 11.66 -3.93 -9.43
N SER A 29 10.79 -4.90 -9.69
CA SER A 29 10.58 -6.05 -8.83
C SER A 29 10.35 -7.31 -9.65
N LEU A 30 10.44 -8.45 -8.98
CA LEU A 30 10.08 -9.75 -9.52
C LEU A 30 8.67 -10.11 -9.05
N ARG A 31 7.76 -10.34 -10.00
CA ARG A 31 6.40 -10.84 -9.73
C ARG A 31 6.42 -12.36 -9.61
N LEU A 32 5.74 -12.88 -8.60
CA LEU A 32 5.55 -14.31 -8.35
C LEU A 32 4.07 -14.63 -8.15
N SER A 33 3.62 -15.78 -8.61
CA SER A 33 2.22 -16.22 -8.50
C SER A 33 2.10 -17.62 -7.89
N VAL A 34 1.07 -17.83 -7.08
CA VAL A 34 0.75 -19.17 -6.52
C VAL A 34 0.39 -20.15 -7.64
N GLY A 35 0.84 -21.40 -7.50
CA GLY A 35 0.54 -22.50 -8.43
C GLY A 35 1.58 -22.70 -9.52
N SER A 36 2.57 -21.84 -9.59
CA SER A 36 3.77 -22.02 -10.39
C SER A 36 4.87 -22.59 -9.52
N ASP A 37 5.62 -23.54 -10.02
CA ASP A 37 6.77 -24.16 -9.32
C ASP A 37 7.96 -23.20 -9.36
N TYR A 38 7.75 -21.97 -8.80
CA TYR A 38 8.80 -20.96 -8.75
C TYR A 38 9.89 -21.43 -7.80
N LYS A 39 11.10 -21.51 -8.31
CA LYS A 39 12.29 -21.82 -7.51
C LYS A 39 13.39 -20.83 -7.81
N LEU A 40 13.71 -20.07 -6.78
CA LEU A 40 14.90 -19.24 -6.70
C LEU A 40 15.79 -19.89 -5.65
N ASP A 41 16.79 -20.65 -6.06
CA ASP A 41 17.68 -21.30 -5.11
C ASP A 41 19.16 -21.25 -5.50
N ARG A 42 20.00 -21.39 -4.51
CA ARG A 42 21.43 -21.61 -4.69
C ARG A 42 21.99 -22.50 -3.59
N GLN A 43 23.04 -23.25 -3.93
CA GLN A 43 23.79 -24.03 -2.97
C GLN A 43 24.65 -23.11 -2.09
N MET A 44 24.59 -23.35 -0.77
CA MET A 44 25.41 -22.62 0.19
C MET A 44 26.85 -23.18 0.18
N ILE A 45 27.82 -22.30 0.37
CA ILE A 45 29.22 -22.67 0.48
C ILE A 45 29.51 -23.04 1.93
N THR A 46 30.04 -24.25 2.15
CA THR A 46 30.46 -24.68 3.49
C THR A 46 31.63 -23.84 3.97
N PRO A 47 31.51 -23.06 5.04
CA PRO A 47 32.60 -22.21 5.53
C PRO A 47 33.67 -23.05 6.19
N THR A 48 34.91 -22.62 6.06
CA THR A 48 36.05 -23.24 6.73
C THR A 48 36.14 -22.93 8.22
N SER A 49 35.36 -21.96 8.69
CA SER A 49 35.17 -21.58 10.11
C SER A 49 33.71 -21.50 10.41
N VAL A 50 33.28 -21.83 11.65
CA VAL A 50 31.90 -21.81 12.06
C VAL A 50 31.34 -20.39 11.89
N THR A 51 30.53 -20.21 10.86
CA THR A 51 29.65 -19.07 10.65
C THR A 51 28.23 -19.49 11.00
N GLY A 52 27.19 -19.00 10.64
CA GLY A 52 25.84 -19.50 10.96
C GLY A 52 25.32 -19.19 12.36
N THR A 53 26.10 -18.46 13.15
CA THR A 53 25.64 -17.87 14.42
C THR A 53 25.15 -16.44 14.23
N ILE A 54 25.60 -15.75 13.17
CA ILE A 54 25.29 -14.34 12.91
C ILE A 54 25.01 -14.15 11.42
N PHE A 55 23.85 -13.60 11.10
CA PHE A 55 23.51 -13.15 9.74
C PHE A 55 22.33 -12.17 9.75
N THR A 56 22.13 -11.48 8.65
CA THR A 56 20.97 -10.59 8.42
C THR A 56 20.41 -10.81 7.03
N CYS A 57 19.09 -10.95 6.93
CA CYS A 57 18.37 -10.95 5.66
C CYS A 57 17.46 -9.71 5.59
N SER A 58 17.38 -9.10 4.42
CA SER A 58 16.54 -7.94 4.17
C SER A 58 15.90 -8.06 2.79
N TRP A 59 14.62 -7.73 2.68
CA TRP A 59 13.93 -7.70 1.38
C TRP A 59 12.70 -6.79 1.43
N TRP A 60 12.31 -6.31 0.26
CA TRP A 60 11.04 -5.62 0.05
C TRP A 60 10.03 -6.56 -0.59
N MET A 61 8.79 -6.48 -0.19
CA MET A 61 7.71 -7.29 -0.75
C MET A 61 6.36 -6.58 -0.74
N LYS A 62 5.52 -6.94 -1.73
CA LYS A 62 4.11 -6.56 -1.82
C LYS A 62 3.30 -7.83 -2.00
N LYS A 63 2.46 -8.18 -1.02
CA LYS A 63 1.65 -9.41 -1.05
C LYS A 63 0.44 -9.26 -1.96
N SER A 64 0.08 -10.34 -2.66
CA SER A 64 -1.15 -10.37 -3.47
C SER A 64 -2.30 -11.11 -2.81
N ALA A 65 -2.02 -12.03 -1.89
CA ALA A 65 -3.04 -12.87 -1.26
C ALA A 65 -2.93 -12.89 0.27
N HIS A 66 -4.05 -13.21 0.93
CA HIS A 66 -4.17 -13.50 2.35
C HIS A 66 -4.74 -14.90 2.57
N GLY A 67 -4.52 -15.44 3.78
CA GLY A 67 -5.11 -16.70 4.18
C GLY A 67 -4.49 -17.92 3.54
N THR A 68 -3.27 -17.82 3.01
CA THR A 68 -2.48 -18.91 2.45
C THR A 68 -1.12 -18.98 3.10
N VAL A 69 -0.58 -20.18 3.24
CA VAL A 69 0.83 -20.36 3.66
C VAL A 69 1.73 -19.83 2.57
N GLN A 70 2.73 -19.03 2.93
CA GLN A 70 3.69 -18.44 1.99
C GLN A 70 5.08 -18.46 2.60
N SER A 71 6.01 -19.11 1.93
CA SER A 71 7.41 -19.18 2.34
C SER A 71 8.21 -18.06 1.70
N PHE A 72 9.04 -17.38 2.51
CA PHE A 72 9.93 -16.32 2.02
C PHE A 72 11.36 -16.80 1.88
N ILE A 73 11.87 -17.50 2.90
CA ILE A 73 13.24 -17.99 2.95
C ILE A 73 13.20 -19.36 3.59
N GLN A 74 13.90 -20.30 2.97
CA GLN A 74 14.18 -21.62 3.55
C GLN A 74 15.66 -21.96 3.32
N CYS A 75 16.27 -22.62 4.30
CA CYS A 75 17.54 -23.31 4.11
C CYS A 75 17.34 -24.77 4.47
N ARG A 76 17.65 -25.67 3.53
CA ARG A 76 17.41 -27.11 3.69
C ARG A 76 18.28 -27.96 2.80
N ASP A 77 18.43 -29.25 3.16
CA ASP A 77 19.02 -30.28 2.31
C ASP A 77 18.03 -30.71 1.20
N GLU A 78 18.41 -30.55 -0.05
CA GLU A 78 17.60 -30.95 -1.21
C GLU A 78 17.53 -32.49 -1.37
N GLN A 79 18.45 -33.25 -0.74
CA GLN A 79 18.56 -34.71 -0.90
C GLN A 79 17.57 -35.54 -0.05
N ALA A 80 16.89 -34.92 0.90
CA ALA A 80 16.02 -35.65 1.83
C ALA A 80 14.61 -35.86 1.27
N SER A 81 14.45 -36.86 0.42
CA SER A 81 13.10 -37.33 0.04
C SER A 81 12.39 -37.99 1.22
N GLY A 82 11.39 -37.31 1.80
CA GLY A 82 10.42 -37.91 2.72
C GLY A 82 10.66 -37.77 4.22
N ASN A 83 11.77 -37.23 4.66
CA ASN A 83 11.98 -36.71 6.02
C ASN A 83 12.69 -35.39 5.90
N TYR A 84 12.03 -34.34 6.28
CA TYR A 84 12.60 -33.01 6.33
C TYR A 84 13.85 -33.01 7.20
N GLY A 85 15.02 -32.89 6.60
CA GLY A 85 16.25 -32.60 7.29
C GLY A 85 16.07 -31.33 8.15
N ALA A 86 16.99 -31.05 9.02
CA ALA A 86 16.98 -29.80 9.77
C ALA A 86 16.86 -28.61 8.81
N TYR A 87 15.78 -27.88 8.91
CA TYR A 87 15.56 -26.67 8.10
C TYR A 87 15.14 -25.51 8.98
N TRP A 88 15.44 -24.31 8.56
CA TRP A 88 14.78 -23.12 9.06
C TRP A 88 14.03 -22.40 7.95
N SER A 89 13.01 -21.72 8.35
CA SER A 89 12.22 -20.94 7.39
C SER A 89 11.71 -19.67 8.03
N TYR A 90 11.53 -18.65 7.22
CA TYR A 90 10.69 -17.52 7.52
C TYR A 90 9.47 -17.58 6.60
N SER A 91 8.31 -17.70 7.18
CA SER A 91 7.08 -17.92 6.44
C SER A 91 5.88 -17.21 7.08
N ILE A 92 4.86 -16.98 6.28
CA ILE A 92 3.51 -16.70 6.78
C ILE A 92 2.78 -18.03 6.83
N THR A 93 2.22 -18.35 8.00
CA THR A 93 1.40 -19.54 8.19
C THR A 93 -0.03 -19.14 8.50
N GLN A 94 -1.00 -19.93 8.04
CA GLN A 94 -2.39 -19.78 8.44
C GLN A 94 -2.65 -20.65 9.67
N ASN A 95 -2.94 -20.04 10.80
CA ASN A 95 -3.29 -20.76 12.03
C ASN A 95 -4.74 -20.48 12.41
N GLY A 96 -5.71 -21.06 11.69
CA GLY A 96 -7.15 -21.11 12.02
C GLY A 96 -7.87 -19.80 12.34
N THR A 97 -7.18 -18.77 12.77
CA THR A 97 -7.68 -17.45 13.22
C THR A 97 -7.04 -16.25 12.53
N GLY A 98 -6.08 -16.46 11.64
CA GLY A 98 -5.42 -15.37 10.88
C GLY A 98 -4.02 -15.75 10.40
N ASP A 99 -3.43 -14.87 9.59
CA ASP A 99 -2.07 -15.01 9.13
C ASP A 99 -1.09 -14.74 10.28
N GLU A 100 -0.14 -15.62 10.46
CA GLU A 100 1.00 -15.47 11.37
C GLU A 100 2.28 -15.42 10.55
N PHE A 101 3.28 -14.65 10.96
CA PHE A 101 4.62 -14.79 10.42
C PHE A 101 5.55 -15.36 11.49
N ALA A 102 6.46 -16.21 11.09
CA ALA A 102 7.39 -16.80 12.01
C ALA A 102 8.70 -17.20 11.36
N PHE A 103 9.78 -17.03 12.11
CA PHE A 103 11.03 -17.71 11.89
C PHE A 103 10.98 -19.05 12.65
N HIS A 104 11.19 -20.13 11.94
CA HIS A 104 11.19 -21.49 12.48
C HIS A 104 12.54 -22.15 12.22
N ASP A 105 13.06 -22.83 13.23
CA ASP A 105 14.07 -23.87 13.07
C ASP A 105 13.43 -25.20 13.52
N ASN A 106 13.34 -26.12 12.59
CA ASN A 106 12.72 -27.43 12.80
C ASN A 106 13.75 -28.55 12.94
N SER A 107 14.97 -28.21 13.35
CA SER A 107 15.99 -29.20 13.66
C SER A 107 15.59 -30.06 14.87
N ALA A 108 16.13 -31.29 14.96
CA ALA A 108 15.72 -32.32 15.91
C ALA A 108 15.88 -31.96 17.41
N ASP A 109 16.57 -30.87 17.75
CA ASP A 109 16.92 -30.51 19.12
C ASP A 109 16.15 -29.33 19.73
N GLY A 110 15.15 -28.79 19.05
CA GLY A 110 14.32 -27.77 19.67
C GLY A 110 13.79 -26.74 18.67
N ALA A 111 12.49 -26.77 18.49
CA ALA A 111 11.79 -25.83 17.64
C ALA A 111 12.04 -24.38 18.11
N VAL A 112 12.93 -23.66 17.44
CA VAL A 112 13.00 -22.22 17.55
C VAL A 112 11.80 -21.65 16.81
N ARG A 113 11.01 -20.84 17.50
CA ARG A 113 9.87 -20.13 16.90
C ARG A 113 9.86 -18.69 17.39
N VAL A 114 10.14 -17.77 16.50
CA VAL A 114 10.11 -16.34 16.78
C VAL A 114 9.23 -15.64 15.75
N GLY A 115 8.20 -14.95 16.18
CA GLY A 115 7.28 -14.31 15.25
C GLY A 115 6.14 -13.58 15.96
N ALA A 116 5.10 -13.24 15.25
CA ALA A 116 3.88 -12.66 15.82
C ALA A 116 2.66 -13.52 15.51
N ALA A 117 1.87 -13.82 16.53
CA ALA A 117 0.63 -14.59 16.43
C ALA A 117 -0.61 -13.68 16.54
N ASN A 118 -1.71 -14.18 15.97
CA ASN A 118 -3.09 -13.74 16.19
C ASN A 118 -3.36 -12.24 16.39
N GLY A 119 -3.73 -11.57 15.31
CA GLY A 119 -4.38 -10.26 15.37
C GLY A 119 -3.46 -9.05 15.16
N THR A 120 -2.15 -9.23 15.21
CA THR A 120 -1.16 -8.17 14.96
C THR A 120 -0.41 -8.33 13.64
N PHE A 121 -0.96 -9.10 12.71
CA PHE A 121 -0.33 -9.34 11.41
C PHE A 121 -0.10 -8.02 10.66
N PRO A 122 1.15 -7.64 10.40
CA PRO A 122 1.46 -6.34 9.84
C PRO A 122 1.26 -6.25 8.32
N TYR A 123 1.28 -7.38 7.60
CA TYR A 123 1.19 -7.42 6.13
C TYR A 123 -0.27 -7.50 5.63
N LYS A 124 -1.14 -6.62 6.11
CA LYS A 124 -2.60 -6.67 5.82
C LYS A 124 -2.99 -6.04 4.50
N ASP A 125 -2.23 -5.08 4.03
CA ASP A 125 -2.55 -4.32 2.84
C ASP A 125 -1.87 -4.97 1.62
N THR A 126 -2.67 -5.52 0.71
CA THR A 126 -2.19 -6.13 -0.54
C THR A 126 -1.72 -5.11 -1.58
N SER A 127 -1.88 -3.84 -1.33
CA SER A 127 -1.45 -2.76 -2.21
C SER A 127 -0.17 -2.07 -1.73
N ALA A 128 0.29 -2.39 -0.51
CA ALA A 128 1.45 -1.76 0.10
C ALA A 128 2.72 -2.59 -0.06
N TRP A 129 3.83 -1.89 -0.22
CA TRP A 129 5.17 -2.45 -0.09
C TRP A 129 5.59 -2.48 1.37
N TYR A 130 6.22 -3.57 1.78
CA TYR A 130 6.76 -3.79 3.11
C TYR A 130 8.22 -4.13 3.04
N HIS A 131 9.02 -3.51 3.88
CA HIS A 131 10.41 -3.88 4.11
C HIS A 131 10.50 -4.84 5.29
N THR A 132 11.12 -5.98 5.12
CA THR A 132 11.34 -6.95 6.19
C THR A 132 12.83 -7.15 6.42
N VAL A 133 13.24 -7.12 7.69
CA VAL A 133 14.59 -7.48 8.11
C VAL A 133 14.52 -8.58 9.15
N LEU A 134 15.13 -9.73 8.85
CA LEU A 134 15.39 -10.81 9.78
C LEU A 134 16.86 -10.73 10.24
N ARG A 135 17.05 -10.47 11.51
CA ARG A 135 18.37 -10.38 12.15
C ARG A 135 18.56 -11.55 13.09
N VAL A 136 19.66 -12.28 12.92
CA VAL A 136 20.04 -13.40 13.78
C VAL A 136 21.43 -13.14 14.35
N ASP A 137 21.58 -13.29 15.66
CA ASP A 137 22.85 -13.25 16.39
C ASP A 137 22.73 -14.11 17.65
N THR A 138 23.03 -15.40 17.51
CA THR A 138 22.90 -16.35 18.62
C THR A 138 23.97 -16.18 19.70
N THR A 139 25.02 -15.36 19.47
CA THR A 139 26.08 -15.09 20.47
C THR A 139 25.59 -14.23 21.63
N GLN A 140 24.44 -13.57 21.46
CA GLN A 140 23.86 -12.69 22.47
C GLN A 140 23.53 -13.43 23.78
N SER A 141 23.93 -12.85 24.91
CA SER A 141 23.66 -13.41 26.25
C SER A 141 22.14 -13.38 26.56
N THR A 142 21.44 -12.33 26.13
CA THR A 142 19.99 -12.20 26.27
C THR A 142 19.29 -12.95 25.14
N ALA A 143 18.48 -13.95 25.47
CA ALA A 143 17.80 -14.80 24.50
C ALA A 143 16.96 -13.98 23.49
N ALA A 144 16.22 -13.00 23.98
CA ALA A 144 15.39 -12.13 23.17
C ALA A 144 16.15 -11.31 22.10
N ASN A 145 17.47 -11.16 22.24
CA ASN A 145 18.29 -10.43 21.27
C ASN A 145 18.89 -11.36 20.19
N ARG A 146 18.66 -12.67 20.27
CA ARG A 146 19.26 -13.64 19.34
C ARG A 146 18.57 -13.68 17.98
N VAL A 147 17.27 -13.43 17.94
CA VAL A 147 16.47 -13.32 16.71
C VAL A 147 15.55 -12.11 16.82
N ARG A 148 15.61 -11.23 15.85
CA ARG A 148 14.75 -10.04 15.73
C ARG A 148 14.18 -9.94 14.33
N ILE A 149 12.94 -9.51 14.24
CA ILE A 149 12.23 -9.28 12.99
C ILE A 149 11.73 -7.85 12.98
N TYR A 150 12.09 -7.12 11.94
CA TYR A 150 11.66 -5.73 11.76
C TYR A 150 10.80 -5.62 10.51
N ILE A 151 9.76 -4.81 10.58
CA ILE A 151 8.93 -4.47 9.43
C ILE A 151 8.85 -2.96 9.35
N ASN A 152 9.25 -2.40 8.20
CA ASN A 152 9.38 -0.96 7.98
C ASN A 152 10.14 -0.28 9.14
N GLY A 153 11.29 -0.85 9.52
CA GLY A 153 12.13 -0.35 10.61
C GLY A 153 11.63 -0.63 12.03
N THR A 154 10.41 -1.12 12.22
CA THR A 154 9.80 -1.35 13.53
C THR A 154 9.97 -2.80 13.99
N ASP A 155 10.51 -2.99 15.20
CA ASP A 155 10.65 -4.31 15.82
C ASP A 155 9.28 -4.94 16.10
N GLN A 156 9.08 -6.17 15.67
CA GLN A 156 7.81 -6.90 15.76
C GLN A 156 7.80 -7.97 16.86
N VAL A 157 8.95 -8.29 17.44
CA VAL A 157 9.08 -9.45 18.36
C VAL A 157 8.37 -9.20 19.70
N ASP A 158 8.31 -7.96 20.16
CA ASP A 158 7.66 -7.61 21.43
C ASP A 158 6.13 -7.55 21.33
N ASN A 159 5.56 -7.63 20.13
CA ASN A 159 4.10 -7.60 19.88
C ASN A 159 3.44 -9.00 19.94
N TYR A 160 4.15 -10.03 20.37
CA TYR A 160 3.63 -11.40 20.43
C TYR A 160 2.66 -11.59 21.59
N GLN A 161 1.41 -11.95 21.31
CA GLN A 161 0.44 -12.40 22.32
C GLN A 161 0.12 -13.89 22.18
N SER A 162 0.51 -14.60 23.21
CA SER A 162 0.24 -15.95 23.69
C SER A 162 -0.56 -16.95 22.83
N GLY A 163 0.02 -18.13 22.65
CA GLY A 163 -0.66 -19.35 22.18
C GLY A 163 0.28 -20.47 21.77
N SER A 164 1.50 -20.18 21.39
CA SER A 164 2.55 -21.16 21.14
C SER A 164 3.82 -20.75 21.90
N PRO A 165 4.59 -21.67 22.43
CA PRO A 165 5.79 -21.33 23.17
C PRO A 165 6.78 -20.62 22.25
N PHE A 166 7.10 -19.39 22.59
CA PHE A 166 8.26 -18.69 22.07
C PHE A 166 9.51 -19.46 22.48
N ALA A 167 10.32 -19.85 21.53
CA ALA A 167 11.59 -20.47 21.81
C ALA A 167 12.68 -19.75 21.00
N TYR A 168 13.55 -19.03 21.70
CA TYR A 168 14.76 -18.50 21.11
C TYR A 168 15.84 -19.59 21.02
N PRO A 169 16.73 -19.53 20.03
CA PRO A 169 17.85 -20.45 19.96
C PRO A 169 18.74 -20.34 21.21
N ASP A 170 19.45 -21.41 21.55
CA ASP A 170 20.47 -21.38 22.60
C ASP A 170 21.60 -20.40 22.27
N GLN A 171 22.30 -19.95 23.31
CA GLN A 171 23.46 -19.08 23.10
C GLN A 171 24.56 -19.84 22.33
N ASN A 172 25.10 -19.18 21.30
CA ASN A 172 26.08 -19.75 20.37
C ASN A 172 25.54 -20.92 19.53
N TYR A 173 24.21 -21.04 19.41
CA TYR A 173 23.61 -22.02 18.54
C TYR A 173 24.01 -21.74 17.08
N VAL A 174 24.54 -22.78 16.43
CA VAL A 174 24.90 -22.72 15.01
C VAL A 174 23.71 -23.19 14.22
N MET A 175 23.18 -22.36 13.35
CA MET A 175 22.07 -22.74 12.47
C MET A 175 22.51 -23.89 11.56
N PRO A 176 21.74 -25.00 11.46
CA PRO A 176 22.24 -26.29 10.97
C PRO A 176 22.76 -26.30 9.53
N PHE A 177 22.31 -25.39 8.69
CA PHE A 177 22.59 -25.38 7.24
C PHE A 177 23.93 -24.74 6.84
N PHE A 178 24.64 -24.12 7.77
CA PHE A 178 25.98 -23.61 7.48
C PHE A 178 27.08 -24.68 7.61
N ASN A 179 26.73 -25.89 8.00
CA ASN A 179 27.69 -26.95 8.33
C ASN A 179 27.70 -28.12 7.34
N ASN A 180 26.76 -28.20 6.41
CA ASN A 180 26.61 -29.35 5.52
C ASN A 180 26.80 -28.96 4.05
N ASP A 181 27.61 -29.76 3.35
CA ASP A 181 27.78 -29.67 1.91
C ASP A 181 26.48 -30.14 1.23
N GLY A 182 25.85 -29.26 0.45
CA GLY A 182 24.60 -29.59 -0.26
C GLY A 182 23.35 -28.88 0.25
N GLU A 183 23.45 -28.04 1.28
CA GLU A 183 22.32 -27.22 1.72
C GLU A 183 22.03 -26.09 0.73
N HIS A 184 20.76 -25.85 0.49
CA HIS A 184 20.28 -24.81 -0.42
C HIS A 184 19.58 -23.68 0.31
N LEU A 185 19.91 -22.45 -0.06
CA LEU A 185 19.10 -21.26 0.21
C LEU A 185 17.99 -21.20 -0.84
N ILE A 186 16.75 -21.34 -0.40
CA ILE A 186 15.56 -21.27 -1.26
C ILE A 186 14.81 -19.99 -0.92
N LEU A 187 14.52 -19.20 -1.94
CA LEU A 187 13.84 -17.92 -1.80
C LEU A 187 12.43 -18.01 -2.38
N PHE A 188 11.46 -17.48 -1.64
CA PHE A 188 10.07 -17.24 -2.03
C PHE A 188 9.31 -18.48 -2.55
N GLY A 189 9.76 -19.65 -2.18
CA GLY A 189 9.14 -20.92 -2.54
C GLY A 189 9.36 -22.00 -1.49
N ASN A 190 8.67 -23.13 -1.65
CA ASN A 190 8.89 -24.32 -0.86
C ASN A 190 9.63 -25.36 -1.72
N GLY A 191 10.71 -25.94 -1.21
CA GLY A 191 11.54 -26.90 -1.94
C GLY A 191 10.84 -28.20 -2.35
N GLU A 192 9.67 -28.54 -1.81
CA GLU A 192 9.00 -29.83 -2.07
C GLU A 192 7.58 -29.74 -2.60
N ASP A 193 6.78 -28.79 -2.16
CA ASP A 193 5.36 -28.70 -2.51
C ASP A 193 5.02 -27.36 -3.17
N ASN A 194 4.36 -27.41 -4.30
CA ASN A 194 3.94 -26.30 -5.14
C ASN A 194 2.90 -25.37 -4.47
N GLY A 195 2.57 -25.60 -3.19
CA GLY A 195 1.46 -24.94 -2.50
C GLY A 195 1.84 -23.73 -1.65
N ASP A 196 3.09 -23.60 -1.24
CA ASP A 196 3.53 -22.62 -0.23
C ASP A 196 4.41 -21.50 -0.83
N SER A 197 4.40 -21.35 -2.15
CA SER A 197 5.15 -20.27 -2.82
C SER A 197 4.56 -18.90 -2.49
N PHE A 198 5.42 -17.90 -2.45
CA PHE A 198 5.00 -16.51 -2.27
C PHE A 198 4.16 -16.04 -3.47
N ASP A 199 3.10 -15.29 -3.19
CA ASP A 199 2.24 -14.64 -4.18
C ASP A 199 2.33 -13.13 -4.02
N GLY A 200 2.93 -12.46 -4.99
CA GLY A 200 3.13 -11.01 -4.95
C GLY A 200 4.39 -10.56 -5.67
N TYR A 201 4.99 -9.50 -5.16
CA TYR A 201 6.16 -8.86 -5.73
C TYR A 201 7.27 -8.82 -4.70
N ILE A 202 8.50 -9.06 -5.15
CA ILE A 202 9.71 -8.98 -4.32
C ILE A 202 10.75 -8.10 -4.98
N ALA A 203 11.49 -7.35 -4.16
CA ALA A 203 12.57 -6.49 -4.63
C ALA A 203 13.69 -6.43 -3.61
N GLU A 204 14.90 -6.19 -4.09
CA GLU A 204 16.09 -5.89 -3.28
C GLU A 204 16.30 -6.88 -2.13
N PHE A 205 16.51 -8.15 -2.46
CA PHE A 205 16.86 -9.17 -1.46
C PHE A 205 18.34 -9.08 -1.11
N ASN A 206 18.63 -8.96 0.19
CA ASN A 206 19.99 -8.96 0.73
C ASN A 206 20.16 -10.10 1.74
N TRP A 207 21.26 -10.84 1.63
CA TRP A 207 21.76 -11.74 2.65
C TRP A 207 23.15 -11.29 3.06
N VAL A 208 23.34 -10.93 4.31
CA VAL A 208 24.63 -10.53 4.86
C VAL A 208 25.09 -11.58 5.86
N ASP A 209 26.15 -12.32 5.50
CA ASP A 209 26.73 -13.40 6.30
C ASP A 209 27.77 -12.84 7.28
N GLY A 210 27.64 -13.23 8.55
CA GLY A 210 28.57 -12.86 9.63
C GLY A 210 28.32 -11.52 10.30
N LEU A 211 27.30 -10.77 9.91
CA LEU A 211 26.95 -9.47 10.52
C LEU A 211 25.50 -9.43 10.99
N SER A 212 25.31 -8.84 12.17
CA SER A 212 24.00 -8.57 12.77
C SER A 212 23.66 -7.09 12.62
N LEU A 213 22.94 -6.74 11.55
CA LEU A 213 22.71 -5.36 11.12
C LEU A 213 21.32 -4.87 11.57
N ALA A 214 21.25 -3.59 11.90
CA ALA A 214 19.99 -2.91 12.16
C ALA A 214 19.24 -2.60 10.85
N PRO A 215 17.90 -2.44 10.88
CA PRO A 215 17.11 -2.20 9.68
C PRO A 215 17.50 -0.92 8.93
N GLU A 216 18.10 0.05 9.62
CA GLU A 216 18.62 1.29 9.04
C GLU A 216 19.79 1.08 8.08
N SER A 217 20.37 -0.12 8.03
CA SER A 217 21.36 -0.51 7.01
C SER A 217 20.74 -0.69 5.63
N PHE A 218 19.43 -0.88 5.53
CA PHE A 218 18.70 -1.23 4.30
C PHE A 218 17.50 -0.32 4.03
N GLY A 219 17.17 0.56 4.97
CA GLY A 219 16.09 1.52 4.84
C GLY A 219 16.25 2.68 5.81
N GLU A 220 15.53 3.75 5.56
CA GLU A 220 15.51 4.92 6.45
C GLU A 220 14.10 5.49 6.58
N LEU A 221 13.84 6.15 7.71
CA LEU A 221 12.61 6.91 7.90
C LEU A 221 12.82 8.33 7.40
N LYS A 222 12.21 8.66 6.26
CA LYS A 222 12.22 10.00 5.68
C LYS A 222 10.81 10.58 5.74
N GLU A 223 10.62 11.64 6.49
CA GLU A 223 9.34 12.35 6.65
C GLU A 223 8.14 11.46 7.03
N GLY A 224 8.41 10.45 7.87
CA GLY A 224 7.39 9.50 8.31
C GLY A 224 7.15 8.32 7.37
N VAL A 225 7.84 8.23 6.25
CA VAL A 225 7.80 7.12 5.30
C VAL A 225 9.09 6.31 5.39
N TRP A 226 8.99 4.99 5.47
CA TRP A 226 10.13 4.09 5.42
C TRP A 226 10.52 3.85 3.96
N ILE A 227 11.72 4.26 3.55
CA ILE A 227 12.21 4.20 2.17
C ILE A 227 13.47 3.32 2.05
N PRO A 228 13.76 2.78 0.83
CA PRO A 228 14.94 1.96 0.60
C PRO A 228 16.26 2.73 0.75
N VAL A 229 17.26 2.04 1.32
CA VAL A 229 18.66 2.46 1.34
C VAL A 229 19.51 1.32 0.81
N GLU A 230 20.46 1.61 -0.05
CA GLU A 230 21.41 0.63 -0.58
C GLU A 230 22.44 0.23 0.48
N TYR A 231 22.53 -1.06 0.79
CA TYR A 231 23.60 -1.56 1.66
C TYR A 231 24.93 -1.60 0.92
N SER A 232 25.92 -0.89 1.44
CA SER A 232 27.25 -0.76 0.85
C SER A 232 28.36 -1.48 1.65
N GLY A 233 28.00 -2.27 2.66
CA GLY A 233 28.94 -3.02 3.49
C GLY A 233 29.39 -4.36 2.88
N SER A 234 30.14 -5.13 3.66
CA SER A 234 30.58 -6.48 3.25
C SER A 234 29.43 -7.48 3.39
N TYR A 235 29.25 -8.33 2.38
CA TYR A 235 28.23 -9.38 2.39
C TYR A 235 28.68 -10.70 3.02
N GLY A 236 30.01 -10.91 3.22
CA GLY A 236 30.54 -12.16 3.76
C GLY A 236 30.60 -13.29 2.71
N LEU A 237 30.90 -14.53 3.16
CA LEU A 237 31.16 -15.66 2.26
C LEU A 237 29.91 -16.12 1.49
N ASN A 238 28.79 -16.27 2.21
CA ASN A 238 27.50 -16.70 1.65
C ASN A 238 26.57 -15.53 1.34
N GLY A 239 27.04 -14.31 1.52
CA GLY A 239 26.23 -13.12 1.28
C GLY A 239 25.92 -12.91 -0.20
N CYS A 240 24.76 -12.31 -0.47
CA CYS A 240 24.30 -12.00 -1.82
C CYS A 240 23.34 -10.81 -1.82
N ARG A 241 23.21 -10.18 -2.99
CA ARG A 241 22.23 -9.15 -3.26
C ARG A 241 21.53 -9.44 -4.59
N TYR A 242 20.23 -9.67 -4.58
CA TYR A 242 19.44 -9.86 -5.78
C TYR A 242 18.52 -8.67 -5.97
N THR A 243 18.80 -7.85 -6.97
CA THR A 243 18.02 -6.66 -7.30
C THR A 243 16.79 -6.98 -8.13
N PHE A 244 16.77 -8.15 -8.81
CA PHE A 244 15.75 -8.58 -9.76
C PHE A 244 15.48 -7.54 -10.88
N SER A 245 16.47 -6.71 -11.20
CA SER A 245 16.32 -5.64 -12.19
C SER A 245 16.78 -6.04 -13.60
N ASP A 246 17.55 -7.11 -13.75
CA ASP A 246 17.98 -7.65 -15.02
C ASP A 246 17.11 -8.81 -15.46
N SER A 247 16.17 -8.55 -16.37
CA SER A 247 15.28 -9.58 -16.90
C SER A 247 15.99 -10.65 -17.75
N SER A 248 17.23 -10.41 -18.16
CA SER A 248 18.07 -11.39 -18.88
C SER A 248 18.87 -12.29 -17.94
N ASP A 249 19.05 -11.88 -16.68
CA ASP A 249 19.77 -12.62 -15.64
C ASP A 249 19.18 -12.35 -14.25
N ILE A 250 17.95 -12.87 -14.03
CA ILE A 250 17.14 -12.64 -12.83
C ILE A 250 17.89 -13.07 -11.55
N GLY A 251 18.73 -14.12 -11.65
CA GLY A 251 19.48 -14.68 -10.53
C GLY A 251 20.81 -14.02 -10.24
N LYS A 252 21.13 -12.90 -10.89
CA LYS A 252 22.42 -12.23 -10.78
C LYS A 252 22.67 -11.67 -9.38
N ASP A 253 23.79 -12.06 -8.77
CA ASP A 253 24.28 -11.46 -7.53
C ASP A 253 24.97 -10.12 -7.79
N SER A 254 24.41 -9.07 -7.24
CA SER A 254 24.93 -7.70 -7.34
C SER A 254 25.78 -7.30 -6.13
N SER A 255 26.03 -8.19 -5.16
CA SER A 255 26.84 -7.91 -3.96
C SER A 255 28.33 -7.79 -4.24
N GLY A 256 28.80 -8.31 -5.37
CA GLY A 256 30.21 -8.45 -5.73
C GLY A 256 30.88 -9.69 -5.16
N VAL A 257 30.16 -10.55 -4.42
CA VAL A 257 30.68 -11.85 -3.93
C VAL A 257 30.68 -12.90 -5.05
N GLY A 258 29.70 -12.85 -5.95
CA GLY A 258 29.54 -13.78 -7.07
C GLY A 258 28.69 -15.00 -6.71
N ASN A 259 27.77 -14.84 -5.78
CA ASN A 259 26.83 -15.85 -5.33
C ASN A 259 25.51 -15.79 -6.14
N ASP A 260 25.60 -15.95 -7.47
CA ASP A 260 24.44 -16.03 -8.37
C ASP A 260 23.50 -17.17 -7.95
N LEU A 261 22.22 -17.08 -8.27
CA LEU A 261 21.28 -18.20 -8.07
C LEU A 261 21.64 -19.36 -9.03
N ASP A 262 21.74 -20.55 -8.50
CA ASP A 262 22.01 -21.77 -9.28
C ASP A 262 20.80 -22.18 -10.13
N ARG A 263 19.61 -21.86 -9.65
CA ARG A 263 18.36 -22.18 -10.33
C ARG A 263 17.34 -21.05 -10.23
N VAL A 264 16.84 -20.67 -11.40
CA VAL A 264 15.68 -19.80 -11.57
C VAL A 264 14.68 -20.58 -12.43
N ALA A 265 13.69 -21.22 -11.81
CA ALA A 265 12.76 -22.11 -12.50
C ALA A 265 11.35 -21.51 -12.57
N ASN A 266 10.71 -21.66 -13.72
CA ASN A 266 9.35 -21.18 -14.02
C ASN A 266 9.15 -19.67 -13.87
N ILE A 267 10.22 -18.90 -13.96
CA ILE A 267 10.22 -17.43 -13.92
C ILE A 267 10.68 -16.94 -15.29
N ALA A 268 9.93 -16.07 -15.89
CA ALA A 268 10.20 -15.49 -17.19
C ALA A 268 10.73 -14.05 -17.09
N ALA A 269 11.36 -13.56 -18.13
CA ALA A 269 11.77 -12.15 -18.22
C ALA A 269 10.59 -11.17 -18.05
N THR A 270 9.38 -11.59 -18.40
CA THR A 270 8.13 -10.83 -18.24
C THR A 270 7.63 -10.75 -16.80
N ASP A 271 8.24 -11.48 -15.87
CA ASP A 271 7.95 -11.38 -14.45
C ASP A 271 8.75 -10.28 -13.76
N VAL A 272 9.76 -9.72 -14.44
CA VAL A 272 10.42 -8.49 -14.01
C VAL A 272 9.56 -7.31 -14.44
N VAL A 273 9.02 -6.58 -13.46
CA VAL A 273 8.03 -5.52 -13.66
C VAL A 273 8.44 -4.21 -13.01
N LEU A 274 7.83 -3.10 -13.42
CA LEU A 274 8.17 -1.76 -12.92
C LEU A 274 7.57 -1.42 -11.55
N ASP A 275 6.66 -2.24 -11.04
CA ASP A 275 6.09 -2.03 -9.70
C ASP A 275 7.19 -2.15 -8.64
N SER A 276 7.40 -1.12 -7.85
CA SER A 276 8.49 -1.07 -6.87
C SER A 276 8.08 -0.26 -5.63
N PRO A 277 8.79 -0.39 -4.50
CA PRO A 277 8.53 0.44 -3.33
C PRO A 277 8.74 1.95 -3.57
N GLU A 278 9.52 2.32 -4.59
CA GLU A 278 9.76 3.72 -4.96
C GLU A 278 8.76 4.25 -6.00
N ASN A 279 8.12 3.36 -6.76
CA ASN A 279 7.00 3.70 -7.64
C ASN A 279 5.98 2.56 -7.65
N ASN A 280 4.99 2.68 -6.78
CA ASN A 280 3.97 1.66 -6.58
C ASN A 280 2.85 1.83 -7.63
N PHE A 281 2.63 0.81 -8.44
CA PHE A 281 1.57 0.78 -9.45
C PHE A 281 0.28 0.19 -8.89
N SER A 282 -0.84 0.61 -9.46
CA SER A 282 -2.13 0.03 -9.13
C SER A 282 -2.21 -1.44 -9.51
N THR A 283 -2.96 -2.21 -8.72
CA THR A 283 -3.36 -3.59 -9.00
C THR A 283 -4.85 -3.75 -8.74
N LEU A 284 -5.41 -4.90 -9.02
CA LEU A 284 -6.77 -5.22 -8.57
C LEU A 284 -6.79 -5.46 -7.06
N GLN A 285 -7.93 -5.15 -6.42
CA GLN A 285 -8.11 -5.32 -4.98
C GLN A 285 -8.87 -6.62 -4.66
N PRO A 286 -8.20 -7.69 -4.23
CA PRO A 286 -8.83 -8.99 -3.99
C PRO A 286 -9.71 -9.02 -2.74
N LEU A 287 -9.51 -8.06 -1.82
CA LEU A 287 -10.30 -7.96 -0.58
C LEU A 287 -11.65 -7.27 -0.81
N TYR A 288 -11.80 -6.56 -1.91
CA TYR A 288 -13.05 -5.89 -2.25
C TYR A 288 -13.85 -6.70 -3.27
N ARG A 289 -14.82 -7.45 -2.79
CA ARG A 289 -15.72 -8.27 -3.61
C ARG A 289 -17.14 -7.78 -3.47
N VAL A 290 -17.80 -7.50 -4.59
CA VAL A 290 -19.21 -7.06 -4.59
C VAL A 290 -20.15 -8.24 -4.36
N TYR A 291 -19.77 -9.42 -4.85
CA TYR A 291 -20.47 -10.68 -4.60
C TYR A 291 -19.49 -11.73 -4.13
N SER A 292 -19.93 -12.60 -3.24
CA SER A 292 -19.16 -13.77 -2.80
C SER A 292 -19.13 -14.82 -3.92
N GLY A 293 -18.45 -14.52 -5.00
CA GLY A 293 -18.21 -15.43 -6.12
C GLY A 293 -16.86 -16.13 -5.96
N SER A 294 -16.68 -17.22 -6.68
CA SER A 294 -15.44 -17.97 -6.78
C SER A 294 -14.52 -17.36 -7.86
N GLU A 295 -14.26 -16.05 -7.78
CA GLU A 295 -13.25 -15.43 -8.61
C GLU A 295 -11.87 -15.64 -8.01
N THR A 296 -10.87 -15.81 -8.88
CA THR A 296 -9.48 -15.94 -8.50
C THR A 296 -8.66 -14.80 -9.06
N PHE A 297 -7.65 -14.39 -8.29
CA PHE A 297 -6.66 -13.41 -8.68
C PHE A 297 -5.31 -14.11 -8.81
N ALA A 298 -4.51 -13.69 -9.78
CA ALA A 298 -3.18 -14.20 -10.05
C ALA A 298 -2.32 -13.09 -10.64
N GLU A 299 -1.07 -13.41 -10.98
CA GLU A 299 -0.12 -12.49 -11.60
C GLU A 299 0.03 -11.19 -10.79
N GLY A 300 0.23 -11.33 -9.47
CA GLY A 300 0.36 -10.17 -8.61
C GLY A 300 -0.92 -9.31 -8.53
N ASN A 301 -2.09 -9.91 -8.60
CA ASN A 301 -3.39 -9.24 -8.69
C ASN A 301 -3.62 -8.45 -10.00
N LEU A 302 -2.93 -8.78 -11.08
CA LEU A 302 -3.20 -8.20 -12.39
C LEU A 302 -4.16 -9.06 -13.21
N LYS A 303 -4.20 -10.37 -13.00
CA LYS A 303 -5.09 -11.29 -13.69
C LYS A 303 -6.26 -11.71 -12.82
N ARG A 304 -7.47 -11.62 -13.37
CA ARG A 304 -8.69 -12.08 -12.72
C ARG A 304 -9.40 -13.11 -13.57
N THR A 305 -9.81 -14.21 -12.96
CA THR A 305 -10.61 -15.26 -13.59
C THR A 305 -11.92 -15.40 -12.85
N HIS A 306 -13.02 -15.37 -13.59
CA HIS A 306 -14.36 -15.55 -13.05
C HIS A 306 -14.71 -17.02 -13.04
N ALA A 307 -15.24 -17.49 -11.94
CA ALA A 307 -15.70 -18.86 -11.86
C ALA A 307 -16.86 -19.17 -12.80
N SER A 308 -17.03 -20.45 -13.08
CA SER A 308 -17.93 -20.95 -14.11
C SER A 308 -19.42 -20.96 -13.75
N SER A 309 -19.87 -20.37 -12.63
CA SER A 309 -21.27 -20.48 -12.23
C SER A 309 -21.84 -19.21 -11.55
N GLY A 310 -22.92 -18.75 -12.06
CA GLY A 310 -24.08 -18.17 -11.35
C GLY A 310 -24.24 -16.65 -11.37
N VAL A 311 -23.22 -15.80 -11.23
CA VAL A 311 -23.43 -14.35 -11.09
C VAL A 311 -22.30 -13.53 -11.73
N THR A 312 -22.66 -12.38 -12.27
CA THR A 312 -21.70 -11.35 -12.69
C THR A 312 -20.89 -10.87 -11.49
N THR A 313 -19.58 -10.84 -11.60
CA THR A 313 -18.67 -10.38 -10.57
C THR A 313 -17.92 -9.12 -10.99
N SER A 314 -17.48 -8.34 -10.01
CA SER A 314 -16.81 -7.06 -10.24
C SER A 314 -15.40 -7.09 -9.65
N GLY A 315 -14.41 -6.62 -10.42
CA GLY A 315 -13.05 -6.38 -9.95
C GLY A 315 -12.69 -4.91 -10.11
N PHE A 316 -12.00 -4.36 -9.13
CA PHE A 316 -11.66 -2.95 -9.06
C PHE A 316 -10.19 -2.74 -8.77
N SER A 317 -9.63 -1.66 -9.30
CA SER A 317 -8.29 -1.22 -8.94
C SER A 317 -8.21 -0.82 -7.46
N ASN A 318 -7.03 -0.98 -6.88
CA ASN A 318 -6.78 -0.60 -5.49
C ASN A 318 -6.49 0.90 -5.32
N MET A 319 -6.21 1.62 -6.41
CA MET A 319 -5.94 3.06 -6.39
C MET A 319 -7.11 3.84 -6.96
N GLY A 320 -7.55 4.87 -6.22
CA GLY A 320 -8.60 5.80 -6.64
C GLY A 320 -8.03 7.08 -7.22
N ILE A 321 -8.71 7.63 -8.22
CA ILE A 321 -8.37 8.88 -8.90
C ILE A 321 -9.34 9.96 -8.47
N TYR A 322 -8.85 11.04 -7.86
CA TYR A 322 -9.68 12.17 -7.49
C TYR A 322 -10.01 13.03 -8.70
N GLU A 323 -11.27 13.44 -8.80
CA GLU A 323 -11.75 14.36 -9.82
C GLU A 323 -10.99 15.70 -9.78
N SER A 324 -10.72 16.18 -8.56
CA SER A 324 -10.04 17.45 -8.33
C SER A 324 -8.56 17.49 -8.76
N TRP A 325 -7.97 16.35 -9.10
CA TRP A 325 -6.59 16.35 -9.61
C TRP A 325 -6.46 17.00 -10.99
N GLY A 326 -7.53 17.00 -11.81
CA GLY A 326 -7.51 17.66 -13.10
C GLY A 326 -6.49 17.07 -14.08
N LEU A 327 -6.24 15.76 -14.01
CA LEU A 327 -5.24 15.05 -14.81
C LEU A 327 -5.91 13.97 -15.68
N LYS A 328 -5.12 13.37 -16.58
CA LYS A 328 -5.57 12.33 -17.52
C LYS A 328 -4.92 11.01 -17.17
N TRP A 329 -5.70 9.95 -17.05
CA TRP A 329 -5.26 8.65 -16.55
C TRP A 329 -5.56 7.54 -17.54
N TYR A 330 -4.64 6.60 -17.66
CA TYR A 330 -4.70 5.50 -18.61
C TYR A 330 -4.46 4.16 -17.93
N ALA A 331 -5.26 3.16 -18.30
CA ALA A 331 -5.07 1.77 -17.95
C ALA A 331 -5.47 0.87 -19.11
N GLU A 332 -4.88 -0.30 -19.22
CA GLU A 332 -5.15 -1.29 -20.23
C GLU A 332 -5.73 -2.57 -19.65
N VAL A 333 -6.63 -3.20 -20.38
CA VAL A 333 -7.22 -4.50 -20.06
C VAL A 333 -7.12 -5.42 -21.28
N ARG A 334 -6.34 -6.48 -21.17
CA ARG A 334 -6.38 -7.55 -22.14
C ARG A 334 -7.51 -8.52 -21.82
N VAL A 335 -8.32 -8.83 -22.80
CA VAL A 335 -9.41 -9.78 -22.70
C VAL A 335 -8.88 -11.18 -23.06
N ASN A 336 -8.74 -12.06 -22.07
CA ASN A 336 -8.16 -13.39 -22.30
C ASN A 336 -9.21 -14.41 -22.75
N ALA A 337 -10.40 -14.36 -22.15
CA ALA A 337 -11.54 -15.18 -22.53
C ALA A 337 -12.84 -14.39 -22.39
N THR A 338 -13.80 -14.67 -23.25
CA THR A 338 -15.14 -14.04 -23.22
C THR A 338 -16.22 -15.08 -23.20
N SER A 339 -17.07 -15.02 -22.17
CA SER A 339 -18.27 -15.84 -22.03
C SER A 339 -19.37 -14.96 -21.45
N GLY A 340 -20.44 -14.70 -22.20
CA GLY A 340 -21.51 -13.80 -21.76
C GLY A 340 -21.15 -12.32 -21.79
N GLY A 341 -21.62 -11.57 -20.82
CA GLY A 341 -21.43 -10.12 -20.73
C GLY A 341 -20.09 -9.73 -20.10
N ARG A 342 -19.55 -8.61 -20.59
CA ARG A 342 -18.37 -7.94 -20.00
C ARG A 342 -18.50 -6.45 -20.17
N TRP A 343 -18.13 -5.70 -19.12
CA TRP A 343 -18.15 -4.26 -19.06
C TRP A 343 -16.86 -3.76 -18.44
N ILE A 344 -16.09 -2.98 -19.19
CA ILE A 344 -14.80 -2.41 -18.75
C ILE A 344 -15.00 -0.90 -18.61
N GLY A 345 -14.47 -0.29 -17.53
CA GLY A 345 -14.61 1.15 -17.34
C GLY A 345 -14.18 1.66 -15.98
N VAL A 346 -14.89 2.67 -15.47
CA VAL A 346 -14.65 3.26 -14.15
C VAL A 346 -15.95 3.37 -13.37
N ILE A 347 -15.85 3.27 -12.04
CA ILE A 347 -16.95 3.56 -11.13
C ILE A 347 -16.64 4.80 -10.30
N ARG A 348 -17.70 5.49 -9.90
CA ARG A 348 -17.66 6.54 -8.89
C ARG A 348 -17.94 5.90 -7.56
N GLU A 349 -17.03 5.97 -6.64
CA GLU A 349 -17.29 5.53 -5.27
C GLU A 349 -17.62 4.03 -5.08
N ILE A 350 -16.92 3.41 -4.17
CA ILE A 350 -17.23 2.08 -3.66
C ILE A 350 -18.08 2.22 -2.40
N LEU A 351 -19.41 2.24 -2.53
CA LEU A 351 -20.30 2.09 -1.39
C LEU A 351 -20.80 0.65 -1.26
N LYS A 352 -20.79 0.20 -0.01
CA LYS A 352 -21.26 -1.09 0.51
C LYS A 352 -22.20 -1.90 -0.40
N ALA A 353 -21.79 -3.13 -0.66
CA ALA A 353 -22.63 -4.34 -0.81
C ALA A 353 -23.43 -4.55 -2.09
N SER A 354 -23.47 -3.68 -3.11
CA SER A 354 -24.29 -3.99 -4.30
C SER A 354 -23.94 -3.21 -5.57
N ARG A 355 -22.65 -2.87 -5.80
CA ARG A 355 -22.32 -1.92 -6.86
C ARG A 355 -21.17 -2.40 -7.74
N GLY A 356 -21.43 -2.66 -8.99
CA GLY A 356 -20.50 -2.89 -10.06
C GLY A 356 -20.74 -1.91 -11.21
N LEU A 357 -20.04 -2.10 -12.33
CA LEU A 357 -20.25 -1.36 -13.58
C LEU A 357 -21.59 -1.71 -14.23
N TYR A 358 -22.12 -2.89 -13.94
CA TYR A 358 -23.34 -3.44 -14.49
C TYR A 358 -24.34 -3.92 -13.41
N GLY A 359 -25.62 -3.82 -13.67
CA GLY A 359 -26.67 -4.50 -12.95
C GLY A 359 -28.05 -3.89 -13.03
N ALA A 360 -29.05 -4.75 -13.15
CA ALA A 360 -30.45 -4.38 -13.19
C ALA A 360 -30.89 -3.64 -11.90
N GLY A 361 -31.20 -2.38 -12.03
CA GLY A 361 -32.06 -1.64 -11.10
C GLY A 361 -31.41 -0.85 -9.98
N VAL A 362 -30.08 -0.92 -9.71
CA VAL A 362 -29.48 -0.24 -8.53
C VAL A 362 -28.09 0.34 -8.77
N ARG A 363 -27.55 0.31 -9.99
CA ARG A 363 -26.15 0.56 -10.26
C ARG A 363 -25.91 1.77 -11.18
N SER A 364 -26.14 2.96 -10.68
CA SER A 364 -26.03 4.21 -11.45
C SER A 364 -24.65 4.90 -11.35
N ASN A 365 -23.62 4.21 -10.83
CA ASN A 365 -22.36 4.87 -10.48
C ASN A 365 -21.18 4.52 -11.39
N GLY A 366 -21.39 3.79 -12.48
CA GLY A 366 -20.33 3.37 -13.38
C GLY A 366 -20.45 3.98 -14.78
N TYR A 367 -19.31 4.05 -15.47
CA TYR A 367 -19.16 4.42 -16.87
C TYR A 367 -18.45 3.27 -17.59
N ALA A 368 -19.15 2.51 -18.41
CA ALA A 368 -18.61 1.28 -18.97
C ALA A 368 -18.74 1.18 -20.50
N TYR A 369 -17.81 0.44 -21.08
CA TYR A 369 -17.79 -0.01 -22.46
C TYR A 369 -18.09 -1.52 -22.48
N LYS A 370 -19.10 -1.91 -23.25
CA LYS A 370 -19.64 -3.26 -23.28
C LYS A 370 -19.06 -4.08 -24.41
N ALA A 371 -18.62 -5.30 -24.14
CA ALA A 371 -17.94 -6.18 -25.09
C ALA A 371 -18.84 -6.63 -26.25
N ALA A 372 -20.06 -7.07 -25.94
CA ALA A 372 -20.91 -7.79 -26.89
C ALA A 372 -21.33 -6.96 -28.12
N ASP A 373 -21.55 -5.67 -27.95
CA ASP A 373 -22.13 -4.78 -28.95
C ASP A 373 -21.39 -3.45 -29.14
N GLY A 374 -20.33 -3.21 -28.35
CA GLY A 374 -19.57 -1.95 -28.38
C GLY A 374 -20.33 -0.74 -27.83
N ASN A 375 -21.40 -0.94 -27.12
CA ASN A 375 -22.19 0.13 -26.54
C ASN A 375 -21.51 0.70 -25.28
N LYS A 376 -21.80 1.97 -24.98
CA LYS A 376 -21.49 2.61 -23.68
C LYS A 376 -22.71 2.54 -22.76
N THR A 377 -22.50 2.33 -21.47
CA THR A 377 -23.59 2.23 -20.49
C THR A 377 -23.21 2.85 -19.14
N THR A 378 -24.22 3.41 -18.46
CA THR A 378 -24.07 3.95 -17.10
C THR A 378 -24.93 3.21 -16.07
N THR A 379 -25.97 2.46 -16.48
CA THR A 379 -27.01 2.00 -15.54
C THR A 379 -27.54 0.59 -15.79
N ASP A 380 -27.52 0.08 -17.01
CA ASP A 380 -28.14 -1.18 -17.38
C ASP A 380 -27.60 -1.78 -18.70
N ASN A 381 -28.23 -2.88 -19.12
CA ASN A 381 -27.91 -3.56 -20.38
C ASN A 381 -28.22 -2.75 -21.65
N ASN A 382 -28.96 -1.67 -21.56
CA ASN A 382 -29.43 -0.88 -22.68
C ASN A 382 -28.51 0.33 -22.91
N GLY A 383 -27.29 0.07 -23.34
CA GLY A 383 -26.33 1.11 -23.67
C GLY A 383 -26.64 1.84 -24.98
N ALA A 384 -26.03 3.02 -25.17
CA ALA A 384 -26.01 3.73 -26.44
C ALA A 384 -24.83 3.27 -27.30
N SER A 385 -25.00 3.29 -28.62
CA SER A 385 -23.91 2.98 -29.57
C SER A 385 -22.68 3.87 -29.31
N TYR A 386 -21.50 3.27 -29.31
CA TYR A 386 -20.25 4.02 -29.10
C TYR A 386 -19.09 3.53 -29.97
N GLY A 387 -18.68 2.29 -29.86
CA GLY A 387 -17.50 1.74 -30.52
C GLY A 387 -17.75 0.34 -31.09
N ASN A 388 -16.67 -0.34 -31.44
CA ASN A 388 -16.73 -1.71 -31.93
C ASN A 388 -16.89 -2.71 -30.78
N SER A 389 -17.56 -3.83 -31.02
CA SER A 389 -17.52 -4.96 -30.10
C SER A 389 -16.09 -5.47 -29.90
N TYR A 390 -15.82 -6.09 -28.77
CA TYR A 390 -14.50 -6.66 -28.46
C TYR A 390 -14.60 -8.02 -27.77
N GLY A 391 -13.54 -8.81 -27.85
CA GLY A 391 -13.50 -10.18 -27.34
C GLY A 391 -12.09 -10.64 -27.01
N ALA A 392 -11.93 -11.97 -26.89
CA ALA A 392 -10.64 -12.57 -26.55
C ALA A 392 -9.53 -12.13 -27.53
N GLY A 393 -8.38 -11.77 -26.98
CA GLY A 393 -7.23 -11.23 -27.70
C GLY A 393 -7.25 -9.72 -27.91
N ASP A 394 -8.35 -9.02 -27.63
CA ASP A 394 -8.39 -7.57 -27.74
C ASP A 394 -7.83 -6.89 -26.46
N VAL A 395 -7.12 -5.79 -26.66
CA VAL A 395 -6.66 -4.89 -25.60
C VAL A 395 -7.53 -3.64 -25.60
N ILE A 396 -8.14 -3.35 -24.46
CA ILE A 396 -9.01 -2.19 -24.25
C ILE A 396 -8.29 -1.18 -23.36
N GLY A 397 -8.09 0.02 -23.88
CA GLY A 397 -7.61 1.17 -23.09
C GLY A 397 -8.77 1.94 -22.49
N ILE A 398 -8.63 2.34 -21.25
CA ILE A 398 -9.55 3.21 -20.51
C ILE A 398 -8.88 4.58 -20.38
N LEU A 399 -9.50 5.61 -20.90
CA LEU A 399 -9.01 6.98 -20.95
C LEU A 399 -9.89 7.85 -20.04
N LEU A 400 -9.46 8.03 -18.80
CA LEU A 400 -10.14 8.88 -17.83
C LEU A 400 -9.51 10.27 -17.82
N ASP A 401 -10.24 11.28 -18.24
CA ASP A 401 -9.79 12.67 -18.28
C ASP A 401 -10.56 13.48 -17.25
N THR A 402 -9.93 13.72 -16.08
CA THR A 402 -10.52 14.51 -15.00
C THR A 402 -10.31 16.02 -15.21
N GLU A 403 -9.45 16.43 -16.14
CA GLU A 403 -9.31 17.84 -16.54
C GLU A 403 -10.56 18.32 -17.32
N ASN A 404 -11.03 17.50 -18.26
CA ASN A 404 -12.17 17.82 -19.12
C ASN A 404 -13.46 17.08 -18.72
N ASN A 405 -13.42 16.30 -17.66
CA ASN A 405 -14.52 15.49 -17.16
C ASN A 405 -15.11 14.56 -18.24
N THR A 406 -14.22 13.78 -18.90
CA THR A 406 -14.62 12.84 -19.95
C THR A 406 -14.03 11.46 -19.76
N ILE A 407 -14.69 10.45 -20.34
CA ILE A 407 -14.16 9.10 -20.48
C ILE A 407 -14.24 8.67 -21.93
N SER A 408 -13.17 8.11 -22.42
CA SER A 408 -13.07 7.47 -23.73
C SER A 408 -12.50 6.06 -23.59
N PHE A 409 -12.66 5.24 -24.63
CA PHE A 409 -12.08 3.92 -24.68
C PHE A 409 -11.33 3.73 -26.01
N SER A 410 -10.25 2.95 -25.95
CA SER A 410 -9.58 2.46 -27.16
C SER A 410 -9.72 0.95 -27.29
N LYS A 411 -9.65 0.46 -28.51
CA LYS A 411 -9.53 -0.95 -28.83
C LYS A 411 -8.27 -1.14 -29.65
N ASN A 412 -7.33 -1.97 -29.17
CA ASN A 412 -6.06 -2.25 -29.82
C ASN A 412 -5.33 -0.96 -30.24
N GLY A 413 -5.23 0.00 -29.30
CA GLY A 413 -4.60 1.31 -29.51
C GLY A 413 -5.44 2.35 -30.28
N THR A 414 -6.57 1.97 -30.89
CA THR A 414 -7.42 2.89 -31.64
C THR A 414 -8.54 3.44 -30.76
N VAL A 415 -8.54 4.75 -30.49
CA VAL A 415 -9.62 5.41 -29.74
C VAL A 415 -10.93 5.28 -30.53
N GLN A 416 -11.95 4.80 -29.86
CA GLN A 416 -13.26 4.49 -30.46
C GLN A 416 -14.06 5.77 -30.77
N ASN A 417 -15.13 5.62 -31.58
CA ASN A 417 -16.04 6.69 -31.97
C ASN A 417 -15.34 7.91 -32.60
N SER A 418 -14.30 7.64 -33.40
CA SER A 418 -13.48 8.69 -34.06
C SER A 418 -12.94 9.73 -33.07
N GLY A 419 -12.59 9.31 -31.85
CA GLY A 419 -12.05 10.19 -30.80
C GLY A 419 -13.09 10.96 -30.00
N THR A 420 -14.40 10.81 -30.34
CA THR A 420 -15.46 11.44 -29.54
C THR A 420 -15.64 10.67 -28.21
N ALA A 421 -15.64 11.38 -27.11
CA ALA A 421 -15.76 10.79 -25.78
C ALA A 421 -17.02 9.92 -25.62
N ALA A 422 -16.89 8.80 -24.92
CA ALA A 422 -18.02 7.96 -24.55
C ALA A 422 -18.96 8.71 -23.60
N PHE A 423 -18.36 9.37 -22.61
CA PHE A 423 -19.08 10.12 -21.58
C PHE A 423 -18.46 11.50 -21.42
N THR A 424 -19.31 12.48 -21.21
CA THR A 424 -18.96 13.87 -20.92
C THR A 424 -19.64 14.32 -19.65
N SER A 425 -19.11 15.36 -19.02
CA SER A 425 -19.64 15.87 -17.73
C SER A 425 -19.74 14.77 -16.67
N ILE A 426 -18.72 13.89 -16.66
CA ILE A 426 -18.61 12.91 -15.59
C ILE A 426 -18.35 13.64 -14.27
N THR A 427 -18.95 13.17 -13.21
CA THR A 427 -18.68 13.68 -11.86
C THR A 427 -18.45 12.51 -10.93
N ALA A 428 -17.49 12.66 -10.03
CA ALA A 428 -17.24 11.70 -8.97
C ALA A 428 -18.06 12.02 -7.70
N THR A 429 -18.80 13.13 -7.69
CA THR A 429 -19.62 13.53 -6.55
C THR A 429 -20.68 12.48 -6.23
N SER A 430 -20.54 11.90 -5.05
CA SER A 430 -21.55 11.06 -4.43
C SER A 430 -22.38 11.89 -3.45
N ALA A 431 -23.48 11.31 -2.98
CA ALA A 431 -24.25 11.88 -1.87
C ALA A 431 -23.43 12.02 -0.56
N TYR A 432 -22.18 11.49 -0.55
CA TYR A 432 -21.28 11.48 0.60
C TYR A 432 -19.99 12.27 0.39
N GLY A 433 -19.86 13.01 -0.71
CA GLY A 433 -18.82 14.03 -0.90
C GLY A 433 -17.45 13.54 -1.33
N ASN A 434 -17.26 12.27 -1.67
CA ASN A 434 -15.96 11.73 -2.08
C ASN A 434 -15.84 11.69 -3.59
N GLY A 435 -15.15 12.66 -4.17
CA GLY A 435 -15.02 12.83 -5.61
C GLY A 435 -13.94 11.98 -6.27
N TRP A 436 -14.01 10.64 -6.26
CA TRP A 436 -13.01 9.78 -6.85
C TRP A 436 -13.57 8.70 -7.79
N PHE A 437 -12.74 8.31 -8.76
CA PHE A 437 -12.99 7.25 -9.73
C PHE A 437 -12.09 6.06 -9.47
N ILE A 438 -12.58 4.85 -9.74
CA ILE A 438 -11.84 3.61 -9.63
C ILE A 438 -12.01 2.84 -10.94
N PHE A 439 -10.91 2.34 -11.51
CA PHE A 439 -10.95 1.47 -12.67
C PHE A 439 -11.55 0.11 -12.30
N GLY A 440 -12.29 -0.49 -13.21
CA GLY A 440 -12.91 -1.76 -12.94
C GLY A 440 -13.49 -2.48 -14.15
N CYS A 441 -13.84 -3.75 -13.91
CA CYS A 441 -14.50 -4.60 -14.88
C CYS A 441 -15.55 -5.46 -14.19
N ASP A 442 -16.77 -5.45 -14.76
CA ASP A 442 -17.79 -6.45 -14.46
C ASP A 442 -17.78 -7.52 -15.55
N ALA A 443 -17.96 -8.78 -15.17
CA ALA A 443 -18.02 -9.84 -16.15
C ALA A 443 -18.86 -11.02 -15.65
N ASP A 444 -19.52 -11.68 -16.62
CA ASP A 444 -20.25 -12.92 -16.40
C ASP A 444 -19.28 -14.10 -16.18
N PRO A 445 -19.75 -15.22 -15.62
CA PRO A 445 -18.95 -16.41 -15.42
C PRO A 445 -18.22 -16.90 -16.68
N GLY A 446 -16.99 -17.40 -16.51
CA GLY A 446 -16.15 -17.90 -17.59
C GLY A 446 -15.35 -16.83 -18.34
N ASN A 447 -15.41 -15.58 -17.88
CA ASN A 447 -14.54 -14.50 -18.37
C ASN A 447 -13.18 -14.51 -17.66
N ASN A 448 -12.17 -13.97 -18.34
CA ASN A 448 -10.82 -13.82 -17.82
C ASN A 448 -10.17 -12.59 -18.46
N GLU A 449 -9.51 -11.78 -17.65
CA GLU A 449 -8.78 -10.59 -18.12
C GLU A 449 -7.49 -10.36 -17.34
N THR A 450 -6.54 -9.70 -18.00
CA THR A 450 -5.28 -9.23 -17.40
C THR A 450 -5.19 -7.70 -17.54
N TRP A 451 -4.83 -7.03 -16.46
CA TRP A 451 -4.74 -5.58 -16.36
C TRP A 451 -3.28 -5.11 -16.46
N ASN A 452 -3.10 -3.93 -17.04
CA ASN A 452 -1.85 -3.18 -17.00
C ASN A 452 -2.16 -1.72 -16.63
N PHE A 453 -1.65 -1.27 -15.49
CA PHE A 453 -1.72 0.13 -15.05
C PHE A 453 -0.43 0.89 -15.35
N GLY A 454 0.51 0.24 -16.08
CA GLY A 454 1.82 0.73 -16.47
C GLY A 454 2.98 -0.16 -16.02
N GLN A 455 2.75 -1.19 -15.21
CA GLN A 455 3.84 -2.01 -14.69
C GLN A 455 4.28 -3.14 -15.64
N ASP A 456 3.42 -3.61 -16.56
CA ASP A 456 3.70 -4.78 -17.41
C ASP A 456 2.97 -4.73 -18.75
N SER A 457 3.66 -4.31 -19.81
CA SER A 457 3.11 -4.25 -21.18
C SER A 457 2.89 -5.61 -21.84
N SER A 458 3.43 -6.69 -21.23
CA SER A 458 3.28 -8.05 -21.74
C SER A 458 2.00 -8.75 -21.27
N PHE A 459 1.27 -8.17 -20.31
CA PHE A 459 0.13 -8.82 -19.65
C PHE A 459 0.48 -10.21 -19.11
N ALA A 460 1.56 -10.29 -18.33
CA ALA A 460 2.10 -11.55 -17.80
C ALA A 460 2.53 -12.54 -18.91
N GLY A 461 3.16 -12.03 -19.95
CA GLY A 461 3.67 -12.82 -21.07
C GLY A 461 2.60 -13.27 -22.09
N GLU A 462 1.36 -12.80 -21.96
CA GLU A 462 0.30 -13.10 -22.91
C GLU A 462 0.40 -12.30 -24.22
N GLU A 463 1.16 -11.19 -24.21
CA GLU A 463 1.49 -10.37 -25.36
C GLU A 463 3.00 -10.11 -25.43
N THR A 464 3.48 -9.69 -26.59
CA THR A 464 4.86 -9.23 -26.72
C THR A 464 5.04 -7.91 -25.96
N ALA A 465 6.03 -7.84 -25.08
CA ALA A 465 6.34 -6.65 -24.33
C ALA A 465 6.72 -5.48 -25.25
N THR A 466 6.28 -4.29 -24.90
CA THR A 466 6.59 -3.03 -25.58
C THR A 466 7.16 -2.02 -24.59
N SER A 467 7.66 -0.89 -25.09
CA SER A 467 8.27 0.17 -24.27
C SER A 467 7.52 1.50 -24.35
N ASN A 468 6.21 1.47 -24.62
CA ASN A 468 5.41 2.70 -24.65
C ASN A 468 5.24 3.23 -23.24
N THR A 469 5.71 4.46 -22.98
CA THR A 469 5.56 5.12 -21.67
C THR A 469 4.40 6.10 -21.68
N ASP A 470 4.02 6.55 -20.51
CA ASP A 470 3.07 7.64 -20.33
C ASP A 470 3.70 9.02 -20.65
N ALA A 471 2.93 10.09 -20.45
CA ALA A 471 3.37 11.45 -20.76
C ALA A 471 4.55 11.94 -19.89
N ASN A 472 4.74 11.36 -18.71
CA ASN A 472 5.83 11.68 -17.79
C ASN A 472 7.04 10.73 -17.93
N GLY A 473 6.94 9.74 -18.82
CA GLY A 473 7.99 8.74 -19.04
C GLY A 473 7.91 7.54 -18.09
N PHE A 474 6.84 7.42 -17.32
CA PHE A 474 6.62 6.28 -16.42
C PHE A 474 5.82 5.16 -17.08
N GLY A 475 6.04 3.97 -16.54
CA GLY A 475 5.34 2.77 -16.95
C GLY A 475 5.77 2.22 -18.30
N THR A 476 5.20 1.05 -18.64
CA THR A 476 5.23 0.43 -19.97
C THR A 476 3.83 -0.03 -20.33
N PHE A 477 3.34 0.37 -21.50
CA PHE A 477 2.01 0.01 -21.99
C PHE A 477 2.12 -0.76 -23.30
N HIS A 478 1.22 -1.70 -23.51
CA HIS A 478 1.17 -2.50 -24.74
C HIS A 478 0.83 -1.60 -25.93
N THR A 479 -0.13 -0.69 -25.77
CA THR A 479 -0.45 0.34 -26.75
C THR A 479 -0.03 1.71 -26.23
N ALA A 480 0.46 2.59 -27.10
CA ALA A 480 0.90 3.91 -26.67
C ALA A 480 -0.27 4.70 -26.04
N PRO A 481 -0.14 5.16 -24.79
CA PRO A 481 -1.13 6.06 -24.22
C PRO A 481 -1.30 7.31 -25.06
N PRO A 482 -2.52 7.82 -25.25
CA PRO A 482 -2.69 9.12 -25.94
C PRO A 482 -1.97 10.24 -25.19
N THR A 483 -1.62 11.31 -25.93
CA THR A 483 -0.86 12.44 -25.40
C THR A 483 -1.48 13.00 -24.11
N GLY A 484 -0.67 13.17 -23.08
CA GLY A 484 -1.04 13.74 -21.78
C GLY A 484 -1.66 12.76 -20.80
N TYR A 485 -1.85 11.48 -21.18
CA TYR A 485 -2.34 10.46 -20.26
C TYR A 485 -1.22 9.84 -19.44
N LEU A 486 -1.51 9.54 -18.17
CA LEU A 486 -0.59 9.10 -17.13
C LEU A 486 -0.90 7.68 -16.66
N ALA A 487 0.13 6.95 -16.31
CA ALA A 487 0.04 5.66 -15.60
C ALA A 487 -0.57 5.83 -14.20
N VAL A 488 -1.30 4.81 -13.74
CA VAL A 488 -1.87 4.82 -12.39
C VAL A 488 -0.83 4.29 -11.40
N CYS A 489 0.09 5.17 -11.03
CA CYS A 489 1.19 4.88 -10.11
C CYS A 489 1.50 6.08 -9.22
N THR A 490 2.21 5.83 -8.11
CA THR A 490 2.50 6.86 -7.12
C THR A 490 3.37 8.00 -7.67
N ALA A 491 4.23 7.72 -8.64
CA ALA A 491 5.05 8.75 -9.30
C ALA A 491 4.24 9.83 -10.06
N ASN A 492 3.02 9.51 -10.44
CA ASN A 492 2.13 10.41 -11.16
C ASN A 492 1.09 11.09 -10.27
N PHE A 493 0.98 10.66 -9.01
CA PHE A 493 0.01 11.28 -8.12
C PHE A 493 0.45 12.69 -7.74
N PRO A 494 -0.46 13.67 -7.76
CA PRO A 494 -0.16 14.99 -7.28
C PRO A 494 0.32 14.96 -5.84
N GLU A 495 1.25 15.85 -5.51
CA GLU A 495 1.62 16.05 -4.11
C GLU A 495 0.37 16.39 -3.29
N PRO A 496 0.24 15.84 -2.07
CA PRO A 496 -0.83 16.26 -1.20
C PRO A 496 -0.68 17.75 -0.89
N VAL A 497 -1.79 18.46 -0.95
CA VAL A 497 -1.83 19.91 -0.64
C VAL A 497 -1.34 20.18 0.79
N ILE A 498 -1.43 19.18 1.66
CA ILE A 498 -0.96 19.21 3.04
C ILE A 498 -0.02 18.03 3.26
N GLY A 499 1.24 18.31 3.49
CA GLY A 499 2.25 17.28 3.75
C GLY A 499 3.62 17.90 3.97
N PRO A 500 4.60 17.11 4.42
CA PRO A 500 5.95 17.59 4.69
C PRO A 500 6.66 18.16 3.45
N ASN A 501 6.28 17.73 2.25
CA ASN A 501 6.84 18.19 0.96
C ASN A 501 5.86 19.04 0.14
N SER A 502 4.77 19.50 0.73
CA SER A 502 3.81 20.34 0.00
C SER A 502 4.46 21.65 -0.44
N THR A 503 4.39 21.95 -1.73
CA THR A 503 4.85 23.22 -2.31
C THR A 503 3.89 24.38 -2.00
N ASP A 504 2.63 24.08 -1.64
CA ASP A 504 1.55 25.05 -1.47
C ASP A 504 1.15 25.31 0.00
N GLY A 505 1.83 24.70 0.97
CA GLY A 505 1.56 24.98 2.37
C GLY A 505 2.25 24.02 3.35
N ASN A 506 2.75 24.58 4.43
CA ASN A 506 3.22 23.80 5.56
C ASN A 506 2.02 23.22 6.32
N CYS A 507 2.21 22.12 7.03
CA CYS A 507 1.21 21.61 7.98
C CYS A 507 0.70 22.72 8.93
N THR A 508 1.57 23.69 9.24
CA THR A 508 1.26 24.87 10.07
C THR A 508 0.28 25.86 9.44
N ASP A 509 0.03 25.77 8.12
CA ASP A 509 -0.96 26.61 7.44
C ASP A 509 -2.38 26.02 7.56
N HIS A 510 -2.49 24.78 8.04
CA HIS A 510 -3.75 24.04 8.17
C HIS A 510 -4.01 23.47 9.56
N PHE A 511 -2.94 23.29 10.35
CA PHE A 511 -3.01 22.85 11.74
C PHE A 511 -1.95 23.57 12.57
N ASN A 512 -2.35 24.14 13.70
CA ASN A 512 -1.42 24.73 14.64
C ASN A 512 -1.91 24.55 16.08
N THR A 513 -0.96 24.40 16.99
CA THR A 513 -1.23 24.36 18.44
C THR A 513 -0.66 25.62 19.07
N VAL A 514 -1.52 26.38 19.73
CA VAL A 514 -1.13 27.62 20.42
C VAL A 514 -1.34 27.46 21.90
N ILE A 515 -0.41 27.99 22.67
CA ILE A 515 -0.49 28.07 24.14
C ILE A 515 -0.45 29.54 24.59
N TRP A 516 -1.22 29.87 25.63
CA TRP A 516 -1.20 31.19 26.24
C TRP A 516 -1.56 31.12 27.71
N THR A 517 -1.35 32.22 28.41
CA THR A 517 -1.80 32.39 29.79
C THR A 517 -2.97 33.37 29.80
N GLY A 518 -4.05 33.06 30.50
CA GLY A 518 -5.23 33.92 30.64
C GLY A 518 -4.91 35.28 31.22
N GLU A 519 -5.71 36.29 30.91
CA GLU A 519 -5.60 37.64 31.39
C GLU A 519 -6.90 38.05 32.14
N SER A 520 -6.77 38.62 33.33
CA SER A 520 -7.89 38.99 34.20
C SER A 520 -8.20 40.48 34.18
N VAL A 521 -8.04 41.15 33.06
CA VAL A 521 -8.33 42.58 33.02
C VAL A 521 -9.64 42.80 32.30
N ASP A 522 -10.66 43.16 33.05
CA ASP A 522 -11.99 43.51 32.56
C ASP A 522 -11.90 44.51 31.38
N GLY A 523 -12.54 44.18 30.25
CA GLY A 523 -12.56 44.96 29.03
C GLY A 523 -11.27 44.87 28.18
N THR A 524 -10.39 43.88 28.40
CA THR A 524 -9.22 43.65 27.56
C THR A 524 -9.49 42.51 26.56
N THR A 525 -9.04 42.70 25.34
CA THR A 525 -9.07 41.67 24.30
C THR A 525 -7.70 41.05 24.07
N ARG A 526 -7.66 39.75 23.79
CA ARG A 526 -6.43 39.02 23.49
C ARG A 526 -6.48 38.45 22.07
N ALA A 527 -5.52 38.81 21.22
CA ALA A 527 -5.36 38.19 19.92
C ALA A 527 -4.58 36.87 20.03
N ILE A 528 -5.14 35.81 19.51
CA ILE A 528 -4.49 34.51 19.35
C ILE A 528 -4.11 34.34 17.88
N ASN A 529 -2.82 34.40 17.62
CA ASN A 529 -2.29 34.19 16.27
C ASN A 529 -2.07 32.69 16.00
N VAL A 530 -2.84 32.14 15.07
CA VAL A 530 -2.79 30.75 14.65
C VAL A 530 -1.97 30.58 13.37
N GLY A 531 -1.81 31.65 12.58
CA GLY A 531 -1.18 31.64 11.25
C GLY A 531 -2.18 31.48 10.11
N PHE A 532 -3.41 31.09 10.38
CA PHE A 532 -4.51 30.93 9.41
C PHE A 532 -5.86 31.20 10.10
N LYS A 533 -6.91 31.35 9.30
CA LYS A 533 -8.28 31.41 9.80
C LYS A 533 -8.73 30.03 10.27
N PRO A 534 -8.96 29.78 11.55
CA PRO A 534 -9.40 28.49 12.03
C PRO A 534 -10.89 28.24 11.72
N ASP A 535 -11.21 27.01 11.33
CA ASP A 535 -12.58 26.51 11.19
C ASP A 535 -12.99 25.59 12.33
N PHE A 536 -12.02 25.04 13.04
CA PHE A 536 -12.24 24.16 14.18
C PHE A 536 -11.21 24.49 15.27
N ILE A 537 -11.70 24.69 16.50
CA ILE A 537 -10.88 25.00 17.66
C ILE A 537 -11.25 24.04 18.78
N TRP A 538 -10.25 23.37 19.33
CA TRP A 538 -10.40 22.56 20.54
C TRP A 538 -9.43 23.07 21.59
N GLY A 539 -9.95 23.56 22.72
CA GLY A 539 -9.12 24.20 23.75
C GLY A 539 -9.43 23.70 25.14
N GLU A 540 -8.40 23.78 26.01
CA GLU A 540 -8.51 23.41 27.41
C GLU A 540 -7.49 24.15 28.28
N PRO A 541 -7.77 24.40 29.58
CA PRO A 541 -6.77 24.84 30.54
C PRO A 541 -5.90 23.65 30.98
N ARG A 542 -4.58 23.88 31.11
CA ARG A 542 -3.60 22.84 31.47
C ARG A 542 -3.29 22.76 32.96
N ASN A 543 -3.64 23.78 33.73
CA ASN A 543 -3.27 23.93 35.16
C ASN A 543 -4.43 23.79 36.14
N ARG A 544 -5.64 23.51 35.67
CA ARG A 544 -6.80 23.16 36.49
C ARG A 544 -7.72 22.15 35.79
N ALA A 545 -8.58 21.51 36.56
CA ALA A 545 -9.67 20.72 36.01
C ALA A 545 -10.80 21.66 35.55
N ALA A 546 -11.09 21.67 34.26
CA ALA A 546 -12.16 22.41 33.63
C ALA A 546 -12.71 21.69 32.41
N ASP A 547 -13.78 22.19 31.84
CA ASP A 547 -14.35 21.64 30.61
C ASP A 547 -13.45 21.94 29.40
N HIS A 548 -13.41 21.00 28.49
CA HIS A 548 -12.71 21.12 27.21
C HIS A 548 -13.71 21.60 26.16
N MET A 549 -13.41 22.72 25.55
CA MET A 549 -14.30 23.43 24.65
C MET A 549 -13.98 23.09 23.20
N LEU A 550 -15.02 22.82 22.42
CA LEU A 550 -14.93 22.57 21.00
C LEU A 550 -15.84 23.53 20.24
N LEU A 551 -15.25 24.30 19.33
CA LEU A 551 -15.89 25.32 18.51
C LEU A 551 -15.67 25.02 17.04
N ASN A 552 -16.60 25.39 16.17
CA ASN A 552 -16.41 25.25 14.73
C ASN A 552 -17.21 26.28 13.92
N SER A 553 -16.72 26.57 12.71
CA SER A 553 -17.29 27.57 11.81
C SER A 553 -18.69 27.21 11.24
N ASN A 554 -19.07 25.92 11.24
CA ASN A 554 -20.34 25.50 10.66
C ASN A 554 -21.55 25.86 11.52
N VAL A 555 -21.39 25.82 12.84
CA VAL A 555 -22.46 26.20 13.78
C VAL A 555 -22.27 27.62 14.33
N GLY A 556 -21.11 28.24 14.10
CA GLY A 556 -20.72 29.51 14.65
C GLY A 556 -19.80 29.34 15.87
N PHE A 557 -18.97 30.35 16.12
CA PHE A 557 -18.02 30.33 17.26
C PHE A 557 -18.64 30.90 18.56
N ASP A 558 -19.89 31.26 18.51
CA ASP A 558 -20.73 31.64 19.66
C ASP A 558 -21.39 30.43 20.35
N VAL A 559 -21.12 29.21 19.85
CA VAL A 559 -21.63 27.96 20.38
C VAL A 559 -20.50 26.96 20.60
N TYR A 560 -20.52 26.26 21.73
CA TYR A 560 -19.52 25.25 22.05
C TYR A 560 -20.11 23.89 22.43
N LEU A 561 -19.32 22.84 22.24
CA LEU A 561 -19.52 21.52 22.82
C LEU A 561 -18.44 21.23 23.87
N ARG A 562 -18.79 20.44 24.89
CA ARG A 562 -17.83 19.93 25.90
C ARG A 562 -17.42 18.52 25.53
N THR A 563 -16.12 18.31 25.25
CA THR A 563 -15.64 17.00 24.82
C THR A 563 -15.44 16.02 25.97
N ASN A 564 -15.35 16.52 27.19
CA ASN A 564 -15.21 15.75 28.43
C ASN A 564 -16.53 15.59 29.22
N GLY A 565 -17.66 15.96 28.62
CA GLY A 565 -18.99 15.89 29.24
C GLY A 565 -20.06 15.38 28.28
N ASN A 566 -21.30 15.28 28.76
CA ASN A 566 -22.47 14.85 27.99
C ASN A 566 -23.57 15.92 27.93
N GLN A 567 -23.21 17.17 28.20
CA GLN A 567 -24.14 18.30 28.14
C GLN A 567 -24.47 18.65 26.69
N ALA A 568 -25.63 19.26 26.49
CA ALA A 568 -25.97 19.89 25.23
C ALA A 568 -25.01 21.04 24.90
N GLU A 569 -25.04 21.52 23.66
CA GLU A 569 -24.32 22.73 23.27
C GLU A 569 -24.66 23.92 24.18
N GLY A 570 -23.68 24.75 24.45
CA GLY A 570 -23.82 25.96 25.24
C GLY A 570 -23.53 27.21 24.42
N ALA A 571 -24.07 28.34 24.83
CA ALA A 571 -23.69 29.65 24.28
C ALA A 571 -22.32 30.07 24.82
N PHE A 572 -21.54 30.76 24.00
CA PHE A 572 -20.21 31.22 24.30
C PHE A 572 -20.08 32.71 23.98
N ASP A 573 -20.21 33.56 24.98
CA ASP A 573 -20.31 34.99 24.79
C ASP A 573 -18.95 35.68 24.57
N SER A 574 -17.85 35.06 24.99
CA SER A 574 -16.48 35.60 24.86
C SER A 574 -15.85 35.41 23.47
N PHE A 575 -16.59 34.80 22.54
CA PHE A 575 -16.10 34.47 21.22
C PHE A 575 -17.22 34.65 20.17
N ASN A 576 -17.26 35.82 19.55
CA ASN A 576 -18.25 36.03 18.50
C ASN A 576 -17.66 35.76 17.11
N ASN A 577 -18.51 35.52 16.12
CA ASN A 577 -18.08 35.22 14.75
C ASN A 577 -17.23 36.32 14.11
N ASP A 578 -17.38 37.56 14.53
CA ASP A 578 -16.61 38.72 14.05
C ASP A 578 -15.20 38.77 14.64
N ALA A 579 -14.93 38.01 15.71
CA ALA A 579 -13.60 37.93 16.34
C ALA A 579 -12.61 37.03 15.57
N VAL A 580 -13.08 36.17 14.62
CA VAL A 580 -12.23 35.28 13.83
C VAL A 580 -11.64 36.05 12.65
N THR A 581 -10.32 36.06 12.59
CA THR A 581 -9.53 36.75 11.56
C THR A 581 -8.88 35.80 10.59
N ASP A 582 -8.30 36.30 9.50
CA ASP A 582 -7.57 35.48 8.53
C ASP A 582 -6.32 34.78 9.12
N THR A 583 -5.84 35.20 10.27
CA THR A 583 -4.63 34.66 10.93
C THR A 583 -4.88 34.10 12.33
N GLY A 584 -6.13 34.08 12.80
CA GLY A 584 -6.46 33.62 14.15
C GLY A 584 -7.79 34.14 14.65
N TYR A 585 -7.83 34.54 15.90
CA TYR A 585 -9.03 35.09 16.54
C TYR A 585 -8.69 36.00 17.70
N VAL A 586 -9.69 36.75 18.14
CA VAL A 586 -9.58 37.64 19.30
C VAL A 586 -10.53 37.12 20.39
N LEU A 587 -9.97 36.85 21.56
CA LEU A 587 -10.72 36.56 22.78
C LEU A 587 -11.05 37.85 23.51
N ASP A 588 -12.25 37.95 24.01
CA ASP A 588 -12.65 38.99 24.97
C ASP A 588 -12.32 38.58 26.41
N ASP A 589 -12.62 39.40 27.38
CA ASP A 589 -12.55 39.03 28.79
C ASP A 589 -13.50 37.85 29.04
N ASP A 590 -12.99 36.78 29.65
CA ASP A 590 -13.73 35.55 29.86
C ASP A 590 -14.15 35.42 31.32
N GLU A 591 -15.26 36.08 31.70
CA GLU A 591 -15.85 35.95 33.03
C GLU A 591 -16.29 34.49 33.33
N ASP A 592 -16.56 33.69 32.31
CA ASP A 592 -17.05 32.31 32.46
C ASP A 592 -15.91 31.28 32.61
N GLY A 593 -14.67 31.67 32.41
CA GLY A 593 -13.52 30.85 32.75
C GLY A 593 -13.11 29.78 31.77
N TYR A 594 -13.38 29.95 30.47
CA TYR A 594 -13.12 28.88 29.48
C TYR A 594 -11.84 29.05 28.65
N PHE A 595 -11.57 30.26 28.11
CA PHE A 595 -10.46 30.47 27.17
C PHE A 595 -9.46 31.55 27.57
N ASN A 596 -9.85 32.52 28.34
CA ASN A 596 -8.97 33.62 28.73
C ASN A 596 -9.02 33.95 30.24
N TYR A 597 -9.36 33.00 31.05
CA TYR A 597 -9.63 33.22 32.48
C TYR A 597 -8.40 33.45 33.30
N ALA A 598 -8.46 34.50 34.12
CA ALA A 598 -7.57 34.68 35.25
C ALA A 598 -8.37 35.31 36.41
N PRO A 599 -8.60 34.61 37.54
CA PRO A 599 -9.38 35.13 38.65
C PRO A 599 -8.64 36.24 39.36
N ASP A 600 -9.37 37.24 39.87
CA ASP A 600 -8.83 38.33 40.67
C ASP A 600 -7.99 37.81 41.84
N GLY A 601 -6.69 38.11 41.83
CA GLY A 601 -5.74 37.67 42.88
C GLY A 601 -5.43 36.15 42.87
N GLY A 602 -5.89 35.40 41.87
CA GLY A 602 -5.64 33.96 41.68
C GLY A 602 -4.58 33.66 40.64
N THR A 603 -4.41 32.35 40.35
CA THR A 603 -3.50 31.88 39.30
C THR A 603 -4.24 31.88 37.98
N ALA A 604 -3.73 32.59 36.98
CA ALA A 604 -4.25 32.56 35.62
C ALA A 604 -4.20 31.17 34.99
N ASP A 605 -5.15 30.86 34.09
CA ASP A 605 -5.16 29.62 33.34
C ASP A 605 -4.04 29.58 32.31
N ASN A 606 -3.33 28.46 32.27
CA ASN A 606 -2.42 28.14 31.17
C ASN A 606 -3.17 27.36 30.14
N MET A 607 -3.51 27.98 29.03
CA MET A 607 -4.33 27.42 27.97
C MET A 607 -3.49 26.67 26.95
N VAL A 608 -4.13 25.71 26.28
CA VAL A 608 -3.71 25.13 25.01
C VAL A 608 -4.92 25.03 24.12
N ALA A 609 -4.75 25.34 22.85
CA ALA A 609 -5.77 25.01 21.84
C ALA A 609 -5.12 24.48 20.57
N TRP A 610 -5.81 23.52 19.99
CA TRP A 610 -5.53 22.93 18.69
C TRP A 610 -6.49 23.53 17.66
N HIS A 611 -5.95 23.89 16.51
CA HIS A 611 -6.67 24.62 15.48
C HIS A 611 -6.54 23.89 14.15
N TRP A 612 -7.64 23.80 13.43
CA TRP A 612 -7.68 23.22 12.09
C TRP A 612 -8.35 24.20 11.14
N LYS A 613 -7.83 24.27 9.92
CA LYS A 613 -8.44 24.92 8.78
C LYS A 613 -9.20 23.88 7.98
N ALA A 614 -10.49 24.11 7.71
CA ALA A 614 -11.27 23.28 6.79
C ALA A 614 -10.98 23.70 5.34
N ASN A 615 -11.10 22.75 4.42
CA ASN A 615 -10.91 22.99 2.98
C ASN A 615 -9.50 23.51 2.63
N GLY A 616 -8.49 22.79 3.13
CA GLY A 616 -7.10 23.01 2.71
C GLY A 616 -6.84 22.56 1.28
#